data_52542ecbf1c772ec4f5b26e7d933bc7d
#
_entry.id   52542ecbf1c772ec4f5b26e7d933bc7d
#
_cell.length_a   1.000
_cell.length_b   1.000
_cell.length_c   1.000
_cell.angle_alpha   90.00
_cell.angle_beta   90.00
_cell.angle_gamma   90.00
#
_symmetry.space_group_name_H-M   'P 1'
#
loop_
_entity.id
_entity.type
_entity.pdbx_description
1 polymer ?
#
loop_
_entity_poly.entity_id
_entity_poly.type
_entity_poly.pdbx_seq_one_letter_code
_entity_poly.pdbx_strand_id
1 'polypeptide(L)'
;VLCHHENEDGSGYPRGLTGDKINIFAKILHVVDVYDALTSKRSYKKAYACAEALEYLMGGTATLFDEKVVDVFMKYVPIYPKGMQVLLSDGRKGVIVRNNHISSLRPVVRMVDGLDIDLTDMHRYSTLTIVCQANEDTATPEEIAQAEQERWQIQGH
;
A
#
# COMPACT_ATOMS: atom_id res chain seq x y z
N VAL A 1 -7.62 24.76 0.47
CA VAL A 1 -8.20 23.87 -0.55
C VAL A 1 -7.66 24.19 -1.94
N LEU A 2 -7.50 25.49 -2.32
CA LEU A 2 -7.08 25.91 -3.65
C LEU A 2 -5.68 25.43 -4.10
N CYS A 3 -4.79 25.08 -3.18
CA CYS A 3 -3.37 24.76 -3.46
C CYS A 3 -3.00 23.30 -3.16
N HIS A 4 -3.97 22.39 -3.05
CA HIS A 4 -3.67 20.99 -2.75
C HIS A 4 -3.14 20.18 -3.96
N HIS A 5 -3.09 20.79 -5.13
CA HIS A 5 -2.45 20.23 -6.32
C HIS A 5 -1.08 20.86 -6.61
N GLU A 6 -0.56 21.67 -5.70
CA GLU A 6 0.81 22.17 -5.79
C GLU A 6 1.79 21.09 -5.38
N ASN A 7 2.92 21.00 -6.09
CA ASN A 7 4.01 20.08 -5.81
C ASN A 7 5.18 20.81 -5.15
N GLU A 8 5.97 20.12 -4.33
CA GLU A 8 7.11 20.71 -3.63
C GLU A 8 8.10 21.39 -4.58
N ASP A 9 8.28 20.86 -5.78
CA ASP A 9 9.19 21.37 -6.81
C ASP A 9 8.61 22.51 -7.67
N GLY A 10 7.38 22.92 -7.44
CA GLY A 10 6.69 23.96 -8.20
C GLY A 10 6.08 23.50 -9.53
N SER A 11 6.10 22.21 -9.83
CA SER A 11 5.49 21.65 -11.04
C SER A 11 3.97 21.52 -10.98
N GLY A 12 3.37 21.82 -9.82
CA GLY A 12 1.92 21.73 -9.58
C GLY A 12 1.14 22.94 -10.06
N TYR A 13 -0.13 22.99 -9.70
CA TYR A 13 -1.06 24.07 -10.08
C TYR A 13 -1.99 24.42 -8.91
N PRO A 14 -2.64 25.60 -8.89
CA PRO A 14 -2.79 26.58 -9.98
C PRO A 14 -1.70 27.65 -10.05
N ARG A 15 -0.81 27.76 -9.05
CA ARG A 15 0.14 28.86 -8.93
C ARG A 15 1.60 28.46 -9.16
N GLY A 16 1.92 27.16 -9.20
CA GLY A 16 3.30 26.68 -9.26
C GLY A 16 4.13 27.08 -8.04
N LEU A 17 3.53 27.02 -6.86
CA LEU A 17 4.21 27.33 -5.60
C LEU A 17 5.22 26.26 -5.26
N THR A 18 6.36 26.65 -4.70
CA THR A 18 7.40 25.74 -4.21
C THR A 18 7.38 25.66 -2.69
N GLY A 19 7.71 24.49 -2.15
CA GLY A 19 8.00 24.18 -0.77
C GLY A 19 7.41 25.11 0.29
N ASP A 20 8.19 26.08 0.74
CA ASP A 20 7.85 27.00 1.83
C ASP A 20 6.63 27.88 1.56
N LYS A 21 6.26 28.06 0.31
CA LYS A 21 5.11 28.88 -0.11
C LYS A 21 3.81 28.11 -0.10
N ILE A 22 3.86 26.78 0.01
CA ILE A 22 2.69 25.92 0.10
C ILE A 22 2.26 25.82 1.56
N ASN A 23 0.97 26.11 1.82
CA ASN A 23 0.41 25.97 3.15
C ASN A 23 0.43 24.51 3.62
N ILE A 24 0.80 24.27 4.90
CA ILE A 24 0.91 22.93 5.48
C ILE A 24 -0.39 22.10 5.32
N PHE A 25 -1.55 22.71 5.44
CA PHE A 25 -2.82 22.01 5.22
C PHE A 25 -3.00 21.54 3.78
N ALA A 26 -2.50 22.32 2.81
CA ALA A 26 -2.52 21.92 1.40
C ALA A 26 -1.58 20.74 1.15
N LYS A 27 -0.41 20.72 1.77
CA LYS A 27 0.55 19.60 1.71
C LYS A 27 -0.04 18.32 2.29
N ILE A 28 -0.69 18.39 3.45
CA ILE A 28 -1.35 17.25 4.08
C ILE A 28 -2.48 16.73 3.18
N LEU A 29 -3.32 17.64 2.69
CA LEU A 29 -4.44 17.27 1.82
C LEU A 29 -3.95 16.62 0.52
N HIS A 30 -2.85 17.09 -0.06
CA HIS A 30 -2.24 16.51 -1.25
C HIS A 30 -1.85 15.04 -1.04
N VAL A 31 -1.14 14.72 0.03
CA VAL A 31 -0.74 13.35 0.36
C VAL A 31 -1.95 12.45 0.58
N VAL A 32 -2.94 12.92 1.35
CA VAL A 32 -4.16 12.15 1.64
C VAL A 32 -4.98 11.90 0.37
N ASP A 33 -5.16 12.91 -0.46
CA ASP A 33 -5.96 12.81 -1.70
C ASP A 33 -5.31 11.85 -2.71
N VAL A 34 -3.99 11.91 -2.86
CA VAL A 34 -3.24 10.98 -3.72
C VAL A 34 -3.35 9.55 -3.19
N TYR A 35 -3.16 9.34 -1.89
CA TYR A 35 -3.30 8.02 -1.27
C TYR A 35 -4.70 7.45 -1.46
N ASP A 36 -5.73 8.24 -1.20
CA ASP A 36 -7.13 7.84 -1.41
C ASP A 36 -7.40 7.50 -2.88
N ALA A 37 -6.91 8.32 -3.81
CA ALA A 37 -7.06 8.09 -5.24
C ALA A 37 -6.38 6.80 -5.71
N LEU A 38 -5.23 6.44 -5.14
CA LEU A 38 -4.49 5.23 -5.49
C LEU A 38 -5.11 3.97 -4.88
N THR A 39 -5.68 4.07 -3.68
CA THR A 39 -6.23 2.92 -2.93
C THR A 39 -7.72 2.71 -3.15
N SER A 40 -8.45 3.73 -3.59
CA SER A 40 -9.89 3.63 -3.84
C SER A 40 -10.20 2.86 -5.13
N LYS A 41 -11.21 1.99 -5.09
CA LYS A 41 -11.75 1.31 -6.28
C LYS A 41 -12.48 2.32 -7.17
N ARG A 42 -11.80 2.82 -8.20
CA ARG A 42 -12.45 3.57 -9.28
C ARG A 42 -12.76 2.61 -10.44
N SER A 43 -13.92 2.80 -11.08
CA SER A 43 -14.58 1.88 -12.03
C SER A 43 -13.71 1.35 -13.20
N TYR A 44 -12.52 1.87 -13.44
CA TYR A 44 -11.69 1.54 -14.59
C TYR A 44 -10.21 1.25 -14.28
N LYS A 45 -9.78 1.30 -13.00
CA LYS A 45 -8.41 0.91 -12.62
C LYS A 45 -8.48 -0.02 -11.42
N LYS A 46 -7.72 -1.13 -11.46
CA LYS A 46 -7.43 -1.90 -10.24
C LYS A 46 -6.89 -0.93 -9.20
N ALA A 47 -7.49 -0.91 -8.01
CA ALA A 47 -6.90 -0.17 -6.90
C ALA A 47 -5.46 -0.63 -6.72
N TYR A 48 -4.51 0.31 -6.62
CA TYR A 48 -3.15 -0.04 -6.24
C TYR A 48 -3.18 -0.74 -4.88
N ALA A 49 -2.37 -1.77 -4.72
CA ALA A 49 -2.13 -2.33 -3.40
C ALA A 49 -1.62 -1.21 -2.48
N CYS A 50 -1.97 -1.25 -1.18
CA CYS A 50 -1.52 -0.23 -0.23
C CYS A 50 0.00 -0.04 -0.26
N ALA A 51 0.76 -1.12 -0.45
CA ALA A 51 2.21 -1.06 -0.58
C ALA A 51 2.67 -0.22 -1.79
N GLU A 52 2.04 -0.38 -2.95
CA GLU A 52 2.35 0.40 -4.17
C GLU A 52 2.01 1.89 -3.99
N ALA A 53 0.89 2.20 -3.33
CA ALA A 53 0.52 3.58 -3.03
C ALA A 53 1.55 4.25 -2.11
N LEU A 54 2.09 3.51 -1.14
CA LEU A 54 3.12 4.01 -0.24
C LEU A 54 4.47 4.17 -0.95
N GLU A 55 4.86 3.23 -1.80
CA GLU A 55 6.06 3.36 -2.63
C GLU A 55 5.96 4.58 -3.53
N TYR A 56 4.79 4.86 -4.10
CA TYR A 56 4.56 6.08 -4.88
C TYR A 56 4.74 7.34 -4.04
N LEU A 57 4.18 7.41 -2.82
CA LEU A 57 4.34 8.55 -1.92
C LEU A 57 5.81 8.73 -1.52
N MET A 58 6.51 7.64 -1.17
CA MET A 58 7.94 7.68 -0.82
C MET A 58 8.80 8.13 -2.00
N GLY A 59 8.54 7.62 -3.19
CA GLY A 59 9.26 7.98 -4.40
C GLY A 59 9.07 9.45 -4.84
N GLY A 60 7.93 10.04 -4.47
CA GLY A 60 7.60 11.45 -4.74
C GLY A 60 8.07 12.44 -3.66
N THR A 61 8.73 11.97 -2.59
CA THR A 61 9.23 12.83 -1.51
C THR A 61 10.21 13.88 -2.05
N ALA A 62 10.15 15.10 -1.54
CA ALA A 62 10.94 16.26 -1.94
C ALA A 62 10.69 16.79 -3.36
N THR A 63 9.95 16.08 -4.21
CA THR A 63 9.56 16.56 -5.55
C THR A 63 8.07 16.87 -5.62
N LEU A 64 7.22 15.90 -5.33
CA LEU A 64 5.76 16.04 -5.33
C LEU A 64 5.23 16.36 -3.93
N PHE A 65 5.78 15.70 -2.91
CA PHE A 65 5.29 15.72 -1.53
C PHE A 65 6.33 16.24 -0.55
N ASP A 66 5.84 16.91 0.49
CA ASP A 66 6.66 17.30 1.63
C ASP A 66 7.10 16.05 2.43
N GLU A 67 8.41 15.91 2.62
CA GLU A 67 9.02 14.77 3.29
C GLU A 67 8.47 14.56 4.71
N LYS A 68 8.33 15.64 5.50
CA LYS A 68 7.82 15.56 6.88
C LYS A 68 6.36 15.13 6.93
N VAL A 69 5.57 15.57 5.96
CA VAL A 69 4.16 15.17 5.85
C VAL A 69 4.06 13.69 5.51
N VAL A 70 4.86 13.19 4.56
CA VAL A 70 4.88 11.76 4.22
C VAL A 70 5.35 10.92 5.39
N ASP A 71 6.39 11.34 6.12
CA ASP A 71 6.90 10.64 7.29
C ASP A 71 5.83 10.50 8.40
N VAL A 72 5.11 11.58 8.67
CA VAL A 72 4.01 11.57 9.65
C VAL A 72 2.86 10.69 9.15
N PHE A 73 2.49 10.82 7.87
CA PHE A 73 1.45 9.99 7.25
C PHE A 73 1.76 8.50 7.41
N MET A 74 2.99 8.08 7.11
CA MET A 74 3.45 6.69 7.21
C MET A 74 3.39 6.13 8.65
N LYS A 75 3.55 6.99 9.66
CA LYS A 75 3.47 6.59 11.07
C LYS A 75 2.05 6.37 11.58
N TYR A 76 1.11 7.17 11.10
CA TYR A 76 -0.23 7.23 11.70
C TYR A 76 -1.34 6.62 10.84
N VAL A 77 -1.12 6.51 9.54
CA VAL A 77 -2.11 5.88 8.66
C VAL A 77 -1.86 4.38 8.60
N PRO A 78 -2.80 3.54 9.03
CA PRO A 78 -2.65 2.11 8.96
C PRO A 78 -2.67 1.67 7.50
N ILE A 79 -1.57 1.09 7.05
CA ILE A 79 -1.40 0.56 5.69
C ILE A 79 -2.36 -0.60 5.46
N TYR A 80 -2.55 -1.39 6.50
CA TYR A 80 -3.43 -2.56 6.51
C TYR A 80 -4.51 -2.37 7.57
N PRO A 81 -5.69 -1.81 7.23
CA PRO A 81 -6.79 -1.65 8.19
C PRO A 81 -7.26 -3.00 8.75
N LYS A 82 -7.73 -2.99 9.99
CA LYS A 82 -8.39 -4.17 10.59
C LYS A 82 -9.53 -4.65 9.72
N GLY A 83 -9.65 -5.96 9.54
CA GLY A 83 -10.65 -6.60 8.68
C GLY A 83 -10.23 -6.72 7.23
N MET A 84 -9.10 -6.13 6.81
CA MET A 84 -8.58 -6.30 5.46
C MET A 84 -8.12 -7.74 5.28
N GLN A 85 -8.57 -8.39 4.20
CA GLN A 85 -8.04 -9.68 3.77
C GLN A 85 -6.74 -9.48 3.00
N VAL A 86 -5.75 -10.29 3.29
CA VAL A 86 -4.42 -10.21 2.70
C VAL A 86 -3.91 -11.56 2.24
N LEU A 87 -3.08 -11.54 1.20
CA LEU A 87 -2.31 -12.67 0.71
C LEU A 87 -0.88 -12.54 1.24
N LEU A 88 -0.37 -13.58 1.87
CA LEU A 88 1.01 -13.66 2.33
C LEU A 88 1.94 -14.24 1.27
N SER A 89 3.24 -13.99 1.40
CA SER A 89 4.26 -14.44 0.44
C SER A 89 4.41 -15.96 0.34
N ASP A 90 3.88 -16.70 1.29
CA ASP A 90 3.83 -18.17 1.28
C ASP A 90 2.51 -18.72 0.67
N GLY A 91 1.67 -17.86 0.10
CA GLY A 91 0.40 -18.21 -0.55
C GLY A 91 -0.79 -18.31 0.38
N ARG A 92 -0.62 -18.20 1.70
CA ARG A 92 -1.75 -18.26 2.64
C ARG A 92 -2.52 -16.96 2.67
N LYS A 93 -3.83 -17.05 2.85
CA LYS A 93 -4.72 -15.90 3.05
C LYS A 93 -5.04 -15.74 4.54
N GLY A 94 -5.18 -14.49 4.98
CA GLY A 94 -5.56 -14.15 6.34
C GLY A 94 -6.24 -12.80 6.43
N VAL A 95 -6.66 -12.43 7.63
CA VAL A 95 -7.34 -11.16 7.92
C VAL A 95 -6.53 -10.37 8.94
N ILE A 96 -6.35 -9.08 8.69
CA ILE A 96 -5.68 -8.18 9.64
C ILE A 96 -6.54 -8.02 10.88
N VAL A 97 -6.02 -8.41 12.04
CA VAL A 97 -6.72 -8.30 13.32
C VAL A 97 -6.17 -7.20 14.22
N ARG A 98 -4.88 -6.85 14.05
CA ARG A 98 -4.23 -5.79 14.81
C ARG A 98 -3.06 -5.18 14.04
N ASN A 99 -2.93 -3.86 14.10
CA ASN A 99 -1.74 -3.15 13.62
C ASN A 99 -0.69 -3.07 14.72
N ASN A 100 0.58 -3.10 14.34
CA ASN A 100 1.71 -2.96 15.24
C ASN A 100 2.24 -1.52 15.22
N HIS A 101 2.51 -0.96 16.41
CA HIS A 101 3.12 0.37 16.54
C HIS A 101 4.61 0.37 16.16
N ILE A 102 5.24 -0.81 16.15
CA ILE A 102 6.65 -0.95 15.80
C ILE A 102 6.85 -0.86 14.29
N SER A 103 5.94 -1.46 13.53
CA SER A 103 5.98 -1.45 12.07
C SER A 103 4.57 -1.54 11.49
N SER A 104 4.17 -0.52 10.77
CA SER A 104 2.89 -0.50 10.05
C SER A 104 2.82 -1.51 8.91
N LEU A 105 3.98 -1.96 8.41
CA LEU A 105 4.09 -2.99 7.36
C LEU A 105 3.99 -4.43 7.90
N ARG A 106 4.02 -4.62 9.22
CA ARG A 106 4.03 -5.92 9.87
C ARG A 106 2.93 -6.07 10.93
N PRO A 107 1.66 -6.12 10.49
CA PRO A 107 0.51 -6.30 11.38
C PRO A 107 0.42 -7.73 11.92
N VAL A 108 -0.54 -7.97 12.80
CA VAL A 108 -0.98 -9.30 13.19
C VAL A 108 -2.06 -9.77 12.24
N VAL A 109 -1.84 -10.93 11.65
CA VAL A 109 -2.73 -11.56 10.67
C VAL A 109 -3.36 -12.81 11.28
N ARG A 110 -4.68 -12.91 11.26
CA ARG A 110 -5.41 -14.13 11.62
C ARG A 110 -5.57 -15.01 10.40
N MET A 111 -5.09 -16.21 10.50
CA MET A 111 -5.18 -17.23 9.47
C MET A 111 -6.55 -17.91 9.49
N VAL A 112 -6.88 -18.68 8.43
CA VAL A 112 -8.15 -19.40 8.28
C VAL A 112 -8.37 -20.43 9.40
N ASP A 113 -7.30 -21.02 9.94
CA ASP A 113 -7.33 -21.96 11.07
C ASP A 113 -7.50 -21.30 12.43
N GLY A 114 -7.60 -19.96 12.48
CA GLY A 114 -7.76 -19.16 13.69
C GLY A 114 -6.43 -18.77 14.37
N LEU A 115 -5.28 -19.19 13.83
CA LEU A 115 -3.97 -18.82 14.37
C LEU A 115 -3.65 -17.36 14.06
N ASP A 116 -3.23 -16.61 15.08
CA ASP A 116 -2.74 -15.25 14.92
C ASP A 116 -1.22 -15.27 14.70
N ILE A 117 -0.79 -14.71 13.58
CA ILE A 117 0.61 -14.55 13.20
C ILE A 117 1.00 -13.09 13.39
N ASP A 118 1.92 -12.81 14.32
CA ASP A 118 2.51 -11.49 14.49
C ASP A 118 3.72 -11.36 13.56
N LEU A 119 3.57 -10.60 12.48
CA LEU A 119 4.64 -10.43 11.50
C LEU A 119 5.86 -9.65 12.04
N THR A 120 5.78 -9.03 13.24
CA THR A 120 6.95 -8.42 13.89
C THR A 120 7.86 -9.44 14.56
N ASP A 121 7.41 -10.70 14.75
CA ASP A 121 8.27 -11.79 15.23
C ASP A 121 9.24 -12.24 14.13
N MET A 122 10.37 -11.52 14.06
CA MET A 122 11.40 -11.76 13.04
C MET A 122 12.12 -13.11 13.20
N HIS A 123 12.03 -13.76 14.35
CA HIS A 123 12.62 -15.09 14.53
C HIS A 123 11.83 -16.17 13.78
N ARG A 124 10.51 -16.03 13.76
CA ARG A 124 9.61 -17.00 13.11
C ARG A 124 9.21 -16.61 11.70
N TYR A 125 9.06 -15.31 11.44
CA TYR A 125 8.40 -14.80 10.25
C TYR A 125 9.24 -13.76 9.48
N SER A 126 10.58 -13.84 9.55
CA SER A 126 11.48 -12.87 8.90
C SER A 126 11.23 -12.72 7.38
N THR A 127 10.93 -13.82 6.71
CA THR A 127 10.69 -13.85 5.26
C THR A 127 9.22 -13.72 4.87
N LEU A 128 8.31 -13.79 5.86
CA LEU A 128 6.88 -13.72 5.60
C LEU A 128 6.43 -12.27 5.48
N THR A 129 5.84 -11.92 4.34
CA THR A 129 5.37 -10.57 4.04
C THR A 129 3.97 -10.59 3.45
N ILE A 130 3.29 -9.44 3.49
CA ILE A 130 2.03 -9.25 2.78
C ILE A 130 2.37 -8.87 1.33
N VAL A 131 1.80 -9.62 0.38
CA VAL A 131 2.01 -9.41 -1.06
C VAL A 131 0.99 -8.43 -1.62
N CYS A 132 -0.29 -8.64 -1.28
CA CYS A 132 -1.38 -7.78 -1.73
C CYS A 132 -2.61 -7.93 -0.84
N GLN A 133 -3.59 -7.04 -1.07
CA GLN A 133 -4.93 -7.23 -0.54
C GLN A 133 -5.56 -8.44 -1.24
N ALA A 134 -6.02 -9.43 -0.48
CA ALA A 134 -6.76 -10.55 -1.03
C ALA A 134 -8.22 -10.16 -1.27
N ASN A 135 -8.73 -10.52 -2.45
CA ASN A 135 -10.15 -10.50 -2.75
C ASN A 135 -10.60 -11.95 -3.00
N GLU A 136 -11.88 -12.19 -3.16
CA GLU A 136 -12.40 -13.54 -3.49
C GLU A 136 -11.72 -14.12 -4.75
N ASP A 137 -11.39 -13.25 -5.71
CA ASP A 137 -10.74 -13.62 -6.99
C ASP A 137 -9.21 -13.51 -6.97
N THR A 138 -8.58 -13.28 -5.80
CA THR A 138 -7.12 -13.18 -5.73
C THR A 138 -6.51 -14.56 -5.86
N ALA A 139 -5.89 -14.82 -7.01
CA ALA A 139 -5.17 -16.06 -7.24
C ALA A 139 -3.97 -16.19 -6.28
N THR A 140 -3.76 -17.37 -5.75
CA THR A 140 -2.57 -17.69 -4.95
C THR A 140 -1.35 -17.81 -5.87
N PRO A 141 -0.12 -17.67 -5.36
CA PRO A 141 1.10 -17.91 -6.14
C PRO A 141 1.12 -19.29 -6.81
N GLU A 142 0.52 -20.31 -6.19
CA GLU A 142 0.41 -21.66 -6.74
C GLU A 142 -0.56 -21.70 -7.93
N GLU A 143 -1.71 -21.04 -7.84
CA GLU A 143 -2.67 -20.92 -8.94
C GLU A 143 -2.09 -20.15 -10.13
N ILE A 144 -1.29 -19.09 -9.84
CA ILE A 144 -0.58 -18.32 -10.88
C ILE A 144 0.46 -19.21 -11.57
N ALA A 145 1.27 -19.96 -10.80
CA ALA A 145 2.27 -20.86 -11.34
C ALA A 145 1.66 -21.99 -12.19
N GLN A 146 0.51 -22.55 -11.75
CA GLN A 146 -0.23 -23.54 -12.53
C GLN A 146 -0.77 -22.96 -13.84
N ALA A 147 -1.35 -21.77 -13.79
CA ALA A 147 -1.84 -21.10 -15.00
C ALA A 147 -0.73 -20.74 -15.99
N GLU A 148 0.48 -20.41 -15.51
CA GLU A 148 1.64 -20.19 -16.35
C GLU A 148 2.15 -21.51 -16.99
N GLN A 149 2.18 -22.61 -16.24
CA GLN A 149 2.56 -23.92 -16.76
C GLN A 149 1.56 -24.42 -17.84
N GLU A 150 0.26 -24.24 -17.59
CA GLU A 150 -0.77 -24.59 -18.57
C GLU A 150 -0.64 -23.76 -19.86
N ARG A 151 -0.35 -22.46 -19.75
CA ARG A 151 -0.07 -21.60 -20.91
C ARG A 151 1.13 -22.08 -21.71
N TRP A 152 2.19 -22.51 -21.05
CA TRP A 152 3.39 -23.05 -21.69
C TRP A 152 3.09 -24.33 -22.47
N GLN A 153 2.28 -25.23 -21.92
CA GLN A 153 1.88 -26.48 -22.57
C GLN A 153 0.98 -26.25 -23.79
N ILE A 154 0.08 -25.25 -23.75
CA ILE A 154 -0.83 -24.92 -24.84
C ILE A 154 -0.08 -24.26 -26.02
N GLN A 155 1.03 -23.56 -25.78
CA GLN A 155 1.85 -22.93 -26.82
C GLN A 155 2.79 -23.89 -27.56
N GLY A 156 2.74 -25.19 -27.28
CA GLY A 156 3.25 -26.23 -28.15
C GLY A 156 4.77 -26.42 -28.13
N HIS A 157 5.33 -26.37 -26.97
CA HIS A 157 6.72 -26.82 -26.78
C HIS A 157 6.82 -28.18 -26.14
#